data_b388206534a27426d43f23f914238375
#
_entry.id   b388206534a27426d43f23f914238375
#
_cell.length_a   1.000
_cell.length_b   1.000
_cell.length_c   1.000
_cell.angle_alpha   90.00
_cell.angle_beta   90.00
_cell.angle_gamma   90.00
#
_symmetry.space_group_name_H-M   'P 1'
#
loop_
_entity.id
_entity.type
_entity.pdbx_description
1 polymer ?
#
loop_
_entity_poly.entity_id
_entity_poly.type
_entity_poly.pdbx_seq_one_letter_code
_entity_poly.pdbx_strand_id
1 'polypeptide(L)'
;MADFTIDRFSLKGKTALVTGAERGIGLEIAKGLAAAGANIIIAGLMEEEFPKAKAAVRAKGVSCTVLKADISKEEDVLRLAEQAWEIFPNGLDILVNNAGVNKLAPAEEMPLEVWQKVVGVNLTGTFLMCRTFGNRMLQQGHGNIVNVASMSGLVVNPLPQQQCAYNSSKAGVIMLTKCMANEWAQRGVRVNAICPGFTDTPLTARRLSTPNDPAVAKWLGGTPMGRVAQPDEMVGLVLYFASDASTFTTGAVLSVDGGYTCL
;
A
#
# COMPACT_ATOMS: atom_id res chain seq x y z
N MET A 1 33.63 3.45 -6.38
CA MET A 1 32.15 3.44 -6.32
C MET A 1 31.68 2.32 -7.24
N ALA A 2 30.73 1.49 -6.80
CA ALA A 2 30.18 0.47 -7.68
C ALA A 2 29.30 1.13 -8.75
N ASP A 3 29.42 0.69 -10.01
CA ASP A 3 28.60 1.21 -11.11
C ASP A 3 27.12 0.88 -10.87
N PHE A 4 26.24 1.75 -11.37
CA PHE A 4 24.81 1.49 -11.35
C PHE A 4 24.49 0.35 -12.34
N THR A 5 23.78 -0.68 -11.87
CA THR A 5 23.26 -1.77 -12.69
C THR A 5 21.76 -1.94 -12.46
N ILE A 6 21.07 -2.54 -13.43
CA ILE A 6 19.64 -2.87 -13.31
C ILE A 6 19.36 -3.86 -12.16
N ASP A 7 20.37 -4.63 -11.74
CA ASP A 7 20.28 -5.57 -10.63
C ASP A 7 19.95 -4.90 -9.31
N ARG A 8 20.13 -3.57 -9.19
CA ARG A 8 19.66 -2.81 -8.02
C ARG A 8 18.15 -2.88 -7.80
N PHE A 9 17.39 -3.25 -8.82
CA PHE A 9 15.95 -3.51 -8.70
C PHE A 9 15.63 -4.96 -8.29
N SER A 10 16.63 -5.85 -8.25
CA SER A 10 16.43 -7.24 -7.85
C SER A 10 16.07 -7.34 -6.36
N LEU A 11 15.06 -8.15 -6.07
CA LEU A 11 14.65 -8.52 -4.72
C LEU A 11 14.94 -9.99 -4.41
N LYS A 12 15.85 -10.60 -5.17
CA LYS A 12 16.22 -12.02 -4.98
C LYS A 12 16.70 -12.27 -3.56
N GLY A 13 16.07 -13.21 -2.86
CA GLY A 13 16.37 -13.56 -1.47
C GLY A 13 15.78 -12.62 -0.43
N LYS A 14 15.08 -11.53 -0.83
CA LYS A 14 14.37 -10.64 0.06
C LYS A 14 13.04 -11.23 0.50
N THR A 15 12.52 -10.70 1.61
CA THR A 15 11.24 -11.06 2.20
C THR A 15 10.32 -9.85 2.21
N ALA A 16 9.06 -10.03 1.83
CA ALA A 16 8.09 -8.94 1.77
C ALA A 16 6.74 -9.35 2.38
N LEU A 17 6.13 -8.44 3.13
CA LEU A 17 4.75 -8.56 3.60
C LEU A 17 3.90 -7.46 2.96
N VAL A 18 2.77 -7.83 2.35
CA VAL A 18 1.84 -6.91 1.70
C VAL A 18 0.46 -7.06 2.32
N THR A 19 -0.09 -5.98 2.89
CA THR A 19 -1.44 -6.00 3.47
C THR A 19 -2.50 -5.71 2.42
N GLY A 20 -3.69 -6.35 2.53
CA GLY A 20 -4.78 -6.21 1.56
C GLY A 20 -4.37 -6.68 0.15
N ALA A 21 -3.55 -7.73 0.08
CA ALA A 21 -2.97 -8.21 -1.17
C ALA A 21 -3.69 -9.45 -1.74
N GLU A 22 -4.86 -9.76 -1.25
CA GLU A 22 -5.72 -10.80 -1.79
C GLU A 22 -6.35 -10.41 -3.15
N ARG A 23 -6.38 -9.10 -3.49
CA ARG A 23 -6.91 -8.58 -4.76
C ARG A 23 -6.42 -7.15 -5.05
N GLY A 24 -6.80 -6.61 -6.22
CA GLY A 24 -6.58 -5.21 -6.60
C GLY A 24 -5.11 -4.81 -6.61
N ILE A 25 -4.84 -3.55 -6.20
CA ILE A 25 -3.48 -2.98 -6.18
C ILE A 25 -2.52 -3.85 -5.34
N GLY A 26 -2.94 -4.29 -4.16
CA GLY A 26 -2.09 -5.10 -3.28
C GLY A 26 -1.64 -6.40 -3.91
N LEU A 27 -2.53 -7.09 -4.64
CA LEU A 27 -2.19 -8.33 -5.34
C LEU A 27 -1.18 -8.08 -6.47
N GLU A 28 -1.37 -7.02 -7.27
CA GLU A 28 -0.43 -6.71 -8.34
C GLU A 28 0.94 -6.29 -7.78
N ILE A 29 0.97 -5.54 -6.67
CA ILE A 29 2.22 -5.24 -5.94
C ILE A 29 2.89 -6.54 -5.47
N ALA A 30 2.16 -7.44 -4.82
CA ALA A 30 2.71 -8.72 -4.36
C ALA A 30 3.28 -9.56 -5.52
N LYS A 31 2.58 -9.62 -6.66
CA LYS A 31 3.06 -10.27 -7.89
C LYS A 31 4.30 -9.60 -8.46
N GLY A 32 4.37 -8.28 -8.44
CA GLY A 32 5.51 -7.52 -8.94
C GLY A 32 6.77 -7.71 -8.09
N LEU A 33 6.64 -7.65 -6.75
CA LEU A 33 7.74 -7.94 -5.83
C LEU A 33 8.21 -9.39 -5.96
N ALA A 34 7.27 -10.34 -6.13
CA ALA A 34 7.57 -11.74 -6.39
C ALA A 34 8.32 -11.95 -7.72
N ALA A 35 7.92 -11.26 -8.78
CA ALA A 35 8.60 -11.30 -10.08
C ALA A 35 10.04 -10.74 -10.01
N ALA A 36 10.29 -9.80 -9.09
CA ALA A 36 11.63 -9.30 -8.78
C ALA A 36 12.44 -10.24 -7.84
N GLY A 37 11.84 -11.34 -7.35
CA GLY A 37 12.50 -12.40 -6.59
C GLY A 37 12.24 -12.42 -5.09
N ALA A 38 11.34 -11.58 -4.55
CA ALA A 38 11.00 -11.57 -3.14
C ALA A 38 10.06 -12.74 -2.75
N ASN A 39 10.29 -13.34 -1.58
CA ASN A 39 9.35 -14.23 -0.93
C ASN A 39 8.25 -13.41 -0.24
N ILE A 40 6.98 -13.84 -0.36
CA ILE A 40 5.83 -12.99 -0.03
C ILE A 40 5.01 -13.58 1.12
N ILE A 41 4.63 -12.72 2.07
CA ILE A 41 3.46 -12.91 2.93
C ILE A 41 2.36 -11.95 2.45
N ILE A 42 1.18 -12.50 2.17
CA ILE A 42 -0.05 -11.74 1.98
C ILE A 42 -0.80 -11.74 3.30
N ALA A 43 -1.17 -10.55 3.80
CA ALA A 43 -2.03 -10.41 4.96
C ALA A 43 -3.35 -9.71 4.57
N GLY A 44 -4.50 -10.25 4.98
CA GLY A 44 -5.80 -9.69 4.63
C GLY A 44 -6.96 -10.35 5.36
N LEU A 45 -8.18 -10.05 4.93
CA LEU A 45 -9.41 -10.55 5.58
C LEU A 45 -10.26 -11.47 4.70
N MET A 46 -10.04 -11.46 3.38
CA MET A 46 -10.88 -12.15 2.42
C MET A 46 -10.32 -13.55 2.14
N GLU A 47 -10.57 -14.47 3.06
CA GLU A 47 -10.03 -15.84 3.01
C GLU A 47 -10.42 -16.60 1.72
N GLU A 48 -11.57 -16.29 1.15
CA GLU A 48 -12.05 -16.85 -0.11
C GLU A 48 -11.14 -16.50 -1.31
N GLU A 49 -10.43 -15.36 -1.26
CA GLU A 49 -9.50 -14.94 -2.30
C GLU A 49 -8.07 -15.49 -2.09
N PHE A 50 -7.75 -15.98 -0.91
CA PHE A 50 -6.40 -16.44 -0.56
C PHE A 50 -5.83 -17.52 -1.48
N PRO A 51 -6.58 -18.57 -1.88
CA PRO A 51 -6.04 -19.60 -2.76
C PRO A 51 -5.60 -19.04 -4.12
N LYS A 52 -6.41 -18.14 -4.69
CA LYS A 52 -6.14 -17.50 -5.97
C LYS A 52 -4.92 -16.56 -5.89
N ALA A 53 -4.87 -15.70 -4.87
CA ALA A 53 -3.77 -14.78 -4.63
C ALA A 53 -2.44 -15.54 -4.42
N LYS A 54 -2.45 -16.55 -3.58
CA LYS A 54 -1.29 -17.41 -3.30
C LYS A 54 -0.76 -18.09 -4.57
N ALA A 55 -1.66 -18.65 -5.39
CA ALA A 55 -1.29 -19.29 -6.64
C ALA A 55 -0.67 -18.29 -7.63
N ALA A 56 -1.24 -17.09 -7.77
CA ALA A 56 -0.75 -16.05 -8.67
C ALA A 56 0.67 -15.56 -8.29
N VAL A 57 0.96 -15.43 -7.00
CA VAL A 57 2.30 -15.06 -6.50
C VAL A 57 3.29 -16.21 -6.67
N ARG A 58 2.91 -17.45 -6.31
CA ARG A 58 3.78 -18.63 -6.48
C ARG A 58 4.15 -18.92 -7.94
N ALA A 59 3.29 -18.55 -8.87
CA ALA A 59 3.57 -18.67 -10.31
C ALA A 59 4.79 -17.82 -10.76
N LYS A 60 5.29 -16.90 -9.89
CA LYS A 60 6.53 -16.14 -10.12
C LYS A 60 7.79 -16.85 -9.64
N GLY A 61 7.69 -18.09 -9.13
CA GLY A 61 8.83 -18.91 -8.73
C GLY A 61 9.36 -18.65 -7.31
N VAL A 62 8.57 -17.99 -6.45
CA VAL A 62 8.94 -17.67 -5.07
C VAL A 62 7.98 -18.33 -4.07
N SER A 63 8.34 -18.32 -2.78
CA SER A 63 7.43 -18.74 -1.72
C SER A 63 6.33 -17.70 -1.48
N CYS A 64 5.12 -18.17 -1.15
CA CYS A 64 4.02 -17.31 -0.74
C CYS A 64 3.21 -17.97 0.36
N THR A 65 3.03 -17.24 1.46
CA THR A 65 2.13 -17.60 2.55
C THR A 65 1.03 -16.56 2.67
N VAL A 66 -0.19 -16.98 3.04
CA VAL A 66 -1.33 -16.09 3.27
C VAL A 66 -1.73 -16.17 4.73
N LEU A 67 -1.97 -15.04 5.37
CA LEU A 67 -2.31 -14.92 6.79
C LEU A 67 -3.52 -14.01 6.96
N LYS A 68 -4.44 -14.40 7.84
CA LYS A 68 -5.60 -13.59 8.18
C LYS A 68 -5.24 -12.59 9.28
N ALA A 69 -5.48 -11.30 9.02
CA ALA A 69 -5.30 -10.25 10.02
C ALA A 69 -6.16 -9.02 9.72
N ASP A 70 -6.86 -8.52 10.73
CA ASP A 70 -7.48 -7.19 10.72
C ASP A 70 -6.46 -6.18 11.26
N ILE A 71 -5.85 -5.42 10.38
CA ILE A 71 -4.81 -4.46 10.76
C ILE A 71 -5.31 -3.32 11.64
N SER A 72 -6.63 -3.11 11.76
CA SER A 72 -7.22 -2.13 12.68
C SER A 72 -7.19 -2.59 14.14
N LYS A 73 -6.84 -3.87 14.39
CA LYS A 73 -6.76 -4.48 15.70
C LYS A 73 -5.31 -4.79 16.07
N GLU A 74 -4.84 -4.20 17.16
CA GLU A 74 -3.46 -4.38 17.62
C GLU A 74 -3.13 -5.85 17.89
N GLU A 75 -4.03 -6.60 18.51
CA GLU A 75 -3.88 -8.02 18.77
C GLU A 75 -3.68 -8.87 17.52
N ASP A 76 -4.39 -8.54 16.42
CA ASP A 76 -4.22 -9.22 15.13
C ASP A 76 -2.87 -8.89 14.50
N VAL A 77 -2.41 -7.62 14.61
CA VAL A 77 -1.10 -7.20 14.11
C VAL A 77 0.04 -7.87 14.86
N LEU A 78 -0.07 -8.00 16.18
CA LEU A 78 0.93 -8.71 16.99
C LEU A 78 1.00 -10.20 16.63
N ARG A 79 -0.16 -10.88 16.52
CA ARG A 79 -0.24 -12.27 16.07
C ARG A 79 0.32 -12.44 14.65
N LEU A 80 0.00 -11.53 13.74
CA LEU A 80 0.56 -11.53 12.37
C LEU A 80 2.09 -11.43 12.39
N ALA A 81 2.64 -10.60 13.28
CA ALA A 81 4.08 -10.45 13.42
C ALA A 81 4.74 -11.73 13.94
N GLU A 82 4.18 -12.38 14.96
CA GLU A 82 4.66 -13.67 15.45
C GLU A 82 4.70 -14.72 14.33
N GLN A 83 3.62 -14.89 13.59
CA GLN A 83 3.56 -15.81 12.45
C GLN A 83 4.55 -15.44 11.33
N ALA A 84 4.74 -14.14 11.07
CA ALA A 84 5.70 -13.68 10.07
C ALA A 84 7.15 -14.02 10.46
N TRP A 85 7.49 -13.93 11.76
CA TRP A 85 8.84 -14.30 12.25
C TRP A 85 9.10 -15.80 12.21
N GLU A 86 8.07 -16.64 12.34
CA GLU A 86 8.21 -18.09 12.11
C GLU A 86 8.50 -18.39 10.63
N ILE A 87 7.87 -17.67 9.70
CA ILE A 87 8.04 -17.84 8.25
C ILE A 87 9.37 -17.24 7.77
N PHE A 88 9.74 -16.07 8.32
CA PHE A 88 10.94 -15.32 7.98
C PHE A 88 11.80 -15.10 9.23
N PRO A 89 12.48 -16.15 9.75
CA PRO A 89 13.23 -16.07 11.01
C PRO A 89 14.39 -15.06 10.98
N ASN A 90 14.92 -14.79 9.79
CA ASN A 90 15.98 -13.80 9.60
C ASN A 90 15.45 -12.35 9.49
N GLY A 91 14.12 -12.16 9.56
CA GLY A 91 13.45 -10.87 9.55
C GLY A 91 12.73 -10.53 8.26
N LEU A 92 12.21 -9.31 8.19
CA LEU A 92 11.44 -8.78 7.06
C LEU A 92 12.20 -7.62 6.41
N ASP A 93 12.43 -7.69 5.10
CA ASP A 93 13.09 -6.61 4.33
C ASP A 93 12.13 -5.53 3.89
N ILE A 94 10.89 -5.92 3.52
CA ILE A 94 9.93 -5.03 2.86
C ILE A 94 8.55 -5.17 3.50
N LEU A 95 7.98 -4.05 3.93
CA LEU A 95 6.58 -3.95 4.35
C LEU A 95 5.82 -3.04 3.39
N VAL A 96 4.73 -3.54 2.80
CA VAL A 96 3.82 -2.70 2.00
C VAL A 96 2.47 -2.60 2.72
N ASN A 97 2.15 -1.43 3.23
CA ASN A 97 0.87 -1.12 3.83
C ASN A 97 -0.11 -0.65 2.75
N ASN A 98 -0.87 -1.60 2.19
CA ASN A 98 -1.83 -1.34 1.13
C ASN A 98 -3.29 -1.47 1.60
N ALA A 99 -3.58 -2.26 2.62
CA ALA A 99 -4.95 -2.45 3.10
C ALA A 99 -5.65 -1.12 3.38
N GLY A 100 -6.88 -0.99 2.90
CA GLY A 100 -7.65 0.23 3.08
C GLY A 100 -9.11 0.06 2.70
N VAL A 101 -9.94 0.90 3.30
CA VAL A 101 -11.39 0.94 3.07
C VAL A 101 -11.84 2.38 2.80
N ASN A 102 -12.95 2.51 2.07
CA ASN A 102 -13.62 3.79 1.85
C ASN A 102 -15.12 3.65 2.10
N LYS A 103 -15.73 4.70 2.63
CA LYS A 103 -17.18 4.88 2.75
C LYS A 103 -17.52 6.32 2.42
N LEU A 104 -18.56 6.49 1.62
CA LEU A 104 -19.05 7.80 1.22
C LEU A 104 -20.20 8.24 2.12
N ALA A 105 -20.12 9.47 2.62
CA ALA A 105 -21.20 10.17 3.28
C ALA A 105 -20.93 11.68 3.24
N PRO A 106 -21.94 12.55 3.20
CA PRO A 106 -21.79 13.98 3.48
C PRO A 106 -21.10 14.18 4.83
N ALA A 107 -20.25 15.19 4.95
CA ALA A 107 -19.46 15.38 6.16
C ALA A 107 -20.32 15.62 7.40
N GLU A 108 -21.41 16.39 7.24
CA GLU A 108 -22.37 16.72 8.29
C GLU A 108 -23.26 15.54 8.73
N GLU A 109 -23.36 14.51 7.89
CA GLU A 109 -24.19 13.31 8.14
C GLU A 109 -23.33 12.06 8.41
N MET A 110 -21.99 12.16 8.38
CA MET A 110 -21.13 10.99 8.50
C MET A 110 -21.20 10.40 9.89
N PRO A 111 -21.69 9.14 10.05
CA PRO A 111 -21.74 8.50 11.34
C PRO A 111 -20.34 8.32 11.94
N LEU A 112 -20.21 8.51 13.25
CA LEU A 112 -18.92 8.39 13.93
C LEU A 112 -18.27 7.01 13.75
N GLU A 113 -19.08 5.95 13.73
CA GLU A 113 -18.60 4.58 13.50
C GLU A 113 -18.02 4.38 12.10
N VAL A 114 -18.57 5.09 11.09
CA VAL A 114 -18.01 5.08 9.71
C VAL A 114 -16.66 5.79 9.68
N TRP A 115 -16.57 6.96 10.32
CA TRP A 115 -15.31 7.67 10.49
C TRP A 115 -14.26 6.80 11.20
N GLN A 116 -14.62 6.25 12.36
CA GLN A 116 -13.74 5.39 13.14
C GLN A 116 -13.26 4.17 12.37
N LYS A 117 -14.15 3.52 11.60
CA LYS A 117 -13.79 2.38 10.76
C LYS A 117 -12.78 2.77 9.68
N VAL A 118 -13.00 3.87 8.97
CA VAL A 118 -12.11 4.31 7.88
C VAL A 118 -10.75 4.73 8.45
N VAL A 119 -10.72 5.55 9.48
CA VAL A 119 -9.49 6.00 10.15
C VAL A 119 -8.79 4.82 10.82
N GLY A 120 -9.55 3.94 11.47
CA GLY A 120 -9.04 2.74 12.15
C GLY A 120 -8.27 1.82 11.21
N VAL A 121 -8.81 1.52 10.03
CA VAL A 121 -8.11 0.68 9.05
C VAL A 121 -6.97 1.45 8.36
N ASN A 122 -7.29 2.62 7.77
CA ASN A 122 -6.37 3.27 6.85
C ASN A 122 -5.18 3.94 7.55
N LEU A 123 -5.39 4.57 8.71
CA LEU A 123 -4.36 5.33 9.43
C LEU A 123 -3.85 4.58 10.65
N THR A 124 -4.73 4.22 11.57
CA THR A 124 -4.31 3.51 12.80
C THR A 124 -3.71 2.15 12.46
N GLY A 125 -4.32 1.39 11.54
CA GLY A 125 -3.79 0.10 11.09
C GLY A 125 -2.43 0.24 10.41
N THR A 126 -2.24 1.24 9.54
CA THR A 126 -0.93 1.54 8.94
C THR A 126 0.10 1.88 10.02
N PHE A 127 -0.27 2.68 11.03
CA PHE A 127 0.60 2.98 12.18
C PHE A 127 0.98 1.71 12.95
N LEU A 128 0.01 0.86 13.30
CA LEU A 128 0.26 -0.39 14.02
C LEU A 128 1.22 -1.31 13.26
N MET A 129 1.01 -1.48 11.95
CA MET A 129 1.89 -2.26 11.08
C MET A 129 3.31 -1.66 11.03
N CYS A 130 3.42 -0.36 10.78
CA CYS A 130 4.71 0.32 10.76
C CYS A 130 5.43 0.19 12.11
N ARG A 131 4.74 0.42 13.24
CA ARG A 131 5.31 0.33 14.58
C ARG A 131 5.83 -1.09 14.86
N THR A 132 5.01 -2.10 14.61
CA THR A 132 5.33 -3.49 14.96
C THR A 132 6.45 -4.05 14.08
N PHE A 133 6.31 -3.97 12.78
CA PHE A 133 7.30 -4.50 11.83
C PHE A 133 8.53 -3.58 11.72
N GLY A 134 8.32 -2.26 11.78
CA GLY A 134 9.41 -1.28 11.79
C GLY A 134 10.33 -1.42 13.00
N ASN A 135 9.79 -1.74 14.19
CA ASN A 135 10.64 -2.02 15.36
C ASN A 135 11.62 -3.18 15.10
N ARG A 136 11.18 -4.24 14.46
CA ARG A 136 12.07 -5.36 14.08
C ARG A 136 13.09 -4.93 13.01
N MET A 137 12.67 -4.16 12.00
CA MET A 137 13.57 -3.62 10.97
C MET A 137 14.64 -2.71 11.59
N LEU A 138 14.28 -1.91 12.60
CA LEU A 138 15.22 -1.06 13.34
C LEU A 138 16.26 -1.89 14.13
N GLN A 139 15.86 -3.03 14.68
CA GLN A 139 16.78 -3.98 15.34
C GLN A 139 17.69 -4.69 14.34
N GLN A 140 17.20 -4.96 13.13
CA GLN A 140 17.98 -5.53 12.02
C GLN A 140 18.98 -4.51 11.42
N GLY A 141 18.77 -3.20 11.64
CA GLY A 141 19.54 -2.13 11.01
C GLY A 141 19.23 -1.90 9.54
N HIS A 142 18.16 -2.50 9.01
CA HIS A 142 17.69 -2.32 7.63
C HIS A 142 16.19 -2.62 7.48
N GLY A 143 15.55 -2.00 6.51
CA GLY A 143 14.17 -2.24 6.14
C GLY A 143 13.62 -1.18 5.20
N ASN A 144 12.61 -1.57 4.42
CA ASN A 144 11.91 -0.69 3.49
C ASN A 144 10.40 -0.76 3.73
N ILE A 145 9.80 0.35 4.07
CA ILE A 145 8.35 0.47 4.25
C ILE A 145 7.77 1.32 3.13
N VAL A 146 6.77 0.79 2.44
CA VAL A 146 6.02 1.50 1.41
C VAL A 146 4.56 1.61 1.82
N ASN A 147 4.09 2.81 2.05
CA ASN A 147 2.71 3.09 2.40
C ASN A 147 1.90 3.44 1.15
N VAL A 148 0.81 2.74 0.92
CA VAL A 148 -0.15 3.09 -0.15
C VAL A 148 -1.13 4.12 0.40
N ALA A 149 -0.79 5.39 0.17
CA ALA A 149 -1.66 6.52 0.50
C ALA A 149 -2.77 6.68 -0.56
N SER A 150 -2.92 7.86 -1.12
CA SER A 150 -3.83 8.18 -2.25
C SER A 150 -3.59 9.63 -2.68
N MET A 151 -3.87 9.95 -3.94
CA MET A 151 -4.03 11.35 -4.36
C MET A 151 -5.08 12.09 -3.53
N SER A 152 -6.09 11.36 -3.01
CA SER A 152 -7.11 11.90 -2.09
C SER A 152 -6.56 12.37 -0.75
N GLY A 153 -5.31 12.05 -0.41
CA GLY A 153 -4.60 12.64 0.73
C GLY A 153 -3.86 13.95 0.38
N LEU A 154 -3.76 14.27 -0.90
CA LEU A 154 -3.12 15.48 -1.42
C LEU A 154 -4.14 16.52 -1.85
N VAL A 155 -5.26 16.08 -2.46
CA VAL A 155 -6.32 16.93 -2.99
C VAL A 155 -7.70 16.41 -2.59
N VAL A 156 -8.72 17.24 -2.73
CA VAL A 156 -10.11 16.87 -2.49
C VAL A 156 -10.71 16.26 -3.77
N ASN A 157 -11.43 15.16 -3.63
CA ASN A 157 -12.15 14.57 -4.74
C ASN A 157 -13.37 15.41 -5.13
N PRO A 158 -13.71 15.53 -6.43
CA PRO A 158 -14.86 16.31 -6.87
C PRO A 158 -16.18 15.66 -6.45
N LEU A 159 -17.21 16.47 -6.19
CA LEU A 159 -18.55 15.98 -5.96
C LEU A 159 -19.04 15.14 -7.16
N PRO A 160 -19.81 14.06 -6.93
CA PRO A 160 -20.47 13.69 -5.67
C PRO A 160 -19.65 12.77 -4.74
N GLN A 161 -18.33 12.78 -4.81
CA GLN A 161 -17.47 11.86 -4.05
C GLN A 161 -17.17 12.43 -2.65
N GLN A 162 -18.16 12.37 -1.76
CA GLN A 162 -18.08 12.86 -0.37
C GLN A 162 -17.43 11.79 0.53
N GLN A 163 -16.15 11.99 0.89
CA GLN A 163 -15.34 10.98 1.56
C GLN A 163 -14.32 11.60 2.53
N CYS A 164 -14.73 12.56 3.34
CA CYS A 164 -13.83 13.29 4.24
C CYS A 164 -13.00 12.39 5.15
N ALA A 165 -13.57 11.29 5.68
CA ALA A 165 -12.83 10.32 6.49
C ALA A 165 -11.68 9.65 5.71
N TYR A 166 -11.92 9.29 4.44
CA TYR A 166 -10.90 8.69 3.59
C TYR A 166 -9.78 9.68 3.28
N ASN A 167 -10.12 10.89 2.81
CA ASN A 167 -9.14 11.92 2.50
C ASN A 167 -8.28 12.24 3.73
N SER A 168 -8.90 12.46 4.89
CA SER A 168 -8.20 12.72 6.15
C SER A 168 -7.28 11.57 6.56
N SER A 169 -7.76 10.31 6.44
CA SER A 169 -6.93 9.14 6.76
C SER A 169 -5.72 9.02 5.84
N LYS A 170 -5.88 9.29 4.53
CA LYS A 170 -4.79 9.20 3.55
C LYS A 170 -3.80 10.37 3.67
N ALA A 171 -4.26 11.57 4.01
CA ALA A 171 -3.39 12.68 4.40
C ALA A 171 -2.59 12.35 5.66
N GLY A 172 -3.22 11.71 6.66
CA GLY A 172 -2.54 11.20 7.85
C GLY A 172 -1.44 10.19 7.52
N VAL A 173 -1.68 9.25 6.61
CA VAL A 173 -0.66 8.28 6.15
C VAL A 173 0.53 8.98 5.48
N ILE A 174 0.28 10.03 4.70
CA ILE A 174 1.34 10.84 4.08
C ILE A 174 2.22 11.47 5.16
N MET A 175 1.63 12.10 6.17
CA MET A 175 2.39 12.71 7.25
C MET A 175 3.09 11.67 8.13
N LEU A 176 2.43 10.55 8.46
CA LEU A 176 3.02 9.42 9.18
C LEU A 176 4.27 8.91 8.47
N THR A 177 4.22 8.77 7.15
CA THR A 177 5.37 8.37 6.32
C THR A 177 6.57 9.29 6.53
N LYS A 178 6.35 10.61 6.49
CA LYS A 178 7.42 11.62 6.67
C LYS A 178 8.00 11.61 8.08
N CYS A 179 7.15 11.48 9.11
CA CYS A 179 7.58 11.41 10.50
C CYS A 179 8.48 10.19 10.73
N MET A 180 8.00 9.00 10.34
CA MET A 180 8.78 7.77 10.53
C MET A 180 10.06 7.75 9.69
N ALA A 181 10.03 8.29 8.48
CA ALA A 181 11.24 8.43 7.65
C ALA A 181 12.30 9.27 8.35
N ASN A 182 11.91 10.40 8.93
CA ASN A 182 12.81 11.29 9.67
C ASN A 182 13.40 10.61 10.92
N GLU A 183 12.57 9.89 11.67
CA GLU A 183 12.98 9.23 12.92
C GLU A 183 13.89 8.00 12.68
N TRP A 184 13.71 7.29 11.56
CA TRP A 184 14.30 5.97 11.33
C TRP A 184 15.45 5.94 10.32
N ALA A 185 15.64 7.01 9.53
CA ALA A 185 16.63 7.08 8.46
C ALA A 185 18.05 6.73 8.93
N GLN A 186 18.52 7.31 10.05
CA GLN A 186 19.85 7.05 10.60
C GLN A 186 19.98 5.64 11.19
N ARG A 187 18.89 4.91 11.35
CA ARG A 187 18.82 3.56 11.89
C ARG A 187 18.62 2.51 10.78
N GLY A 188 18.81 2.90 9.51
CA GLY A 188 18.80 2.01 8.35
C GLY A 188 17.41 1.66 7.79
N VAL A 189 16.33 2.27 8.27
CA VAL A 189 14.96 2.01 7.78
C VAL A 189 14.47 3.17 6.93
N ARG A 190 14.04 2.88 5.71
CA ARG A 190 13.45 3.85 4.79
C ARG A 190 11.93 3.71 4.77
N VAL A 191 11.23 4.82 4.77
CA VAL A 191 9.76 4.86 4.72
C VAL A 191 9.32 5.82 3.63
N ASN A 192 8.56 5.34 2.63
CA ASN A 192 8.08 6.12 1.52
C ASN A 192 6.59 5.86 1.26
N ALA A 193 5.93 6.72 0.52
CA ALA A 193 4.52 6.55 0.14
C ALA A 193 4.31 6.70 -1.36
N ILE A 194 3.41 5.88 -1.90
CA ILE A 194 2.79 6.11 -3.21
C ILE A 194 1.39 6.69 -3.02
N CYS A 195 0.98 7.56 -3.94
CA CYS A 195 -0.35 8.15 -4.00
C CYS A 195 -1.04 7.75 -5.31
N PRO A 196 -1.72 6.58 -5.36
CA PRO A 196 -2.48 6.17 -6.53
C PRO A 196 -3.59 7.17 -6.86
N GLY A 197 -3.82 7.39 -8.16
CA GLY A 197 -5.01 8.03 -8.69
C GLY A 197 -6.20 7.08 -8.80
N PHE A 198 -7.16 7.44 -9.65
CA PHE A 198 -8.27 6.54 -9.97
C PHE A 198 -7.74 5.30 -10.67
N THR A 199 -7.97 4.14 -10.05
CA THR A 199 -7.44 2.85 -10.50
C THR A 199 -8.59 1.85 -10.62
N ASP A 200 -8.58 1.01 -11.65
CA ASP A 200 -9.55 -0.06 -11.86
C ASP A 200 -9.32 -1.19 -10.85
N THR A 201 -10.12 -1.21 -9.81
CA THR A 201 -10.01 -2.13 -8.68
C THR A 201 -11.39 -2.56 -8.22
N PRO A 202 -11.53 -3.62 -7.42
CA PRO A 202 -12.82 -3.95 -6.80
C PRO A 202 -13.45 -2.80 -5.99
N LEU A 203 -12.67 -1.85 -5.52
CA LEU A 203 -13.16 -0.66 -4.81
C LEU A 203 -13.89 0.32 -5.76
N THR A 204 -13.46 0.42 -7.01
CA THR A 204 -13.98 1.34 -8.03
C THR A 204 -14.88 0.65 -9.06
N ALA A 205 -14.84 -0.68 -9.14
CA ALA A 205 -15.47 -1.50 -10.18
C ALA A 205 -16.98 -1.20 -10.38
N ARG A 206 -17.71 -0.99 -9.27
CA ARG A 206 -19.16 -0.66 -9.35
C ARG A 206 -19.39 0.61 -10.17
N ARG A 207 -18.59 1.65 -10.00
CA ARG A 207 -18.72 2.91 -10.75
C ARG A 207 -18.27 2.74 -12.18
N LEU A 208 -17.14 2.07 -12.39
CA LEU A 208 -16.60 1.84 -13.73
C LEU A 208 -17.51 0.97 -14.60
N SER A 209 -18.28 0.05 -14.00
CA SER A 209 -19.27 -0.77 -14.69
C SER A 209 -20.64 -0.09 -14.88
N THR A 210 -20.87 1.08 -14.26
CA THR A 210 -22.13 1.82 -14.40
C THR A 210 -22.06 2.73 -15.62
N PRO A 211 -22.91 2.52 -16.66
CA PRO A 211 -22.93 3.38 -17.84
C PRO A 211 -23.19 4.84 -17.45
N ASN A 212 -22.38 5.75 -18.00
CA ASN A 212 -22.52 7.19 -17.80
C ASN A 212 -22.50 7.65 -16.33
N ASP A 213 -21.78 6.93 -15.43
CA ASP A 213 -21.62 7.39 -14.05
C ASP A 213 -20.95 8.78 -14.04
N PRO A 214 -21.63 9.80 -13.46
CA PRO A 214 -21.13 11.18 -13.50
C PRO A 214 -19.83 11.37 -12.71
N ALA A 215 -19.53 10.48 -11.76
CA ALA A 215 -18.24 10.51 -11.06
C ALA A 215 -17.11 10.02 -11.97
N VAL A 216 -17.34 8.97 -12.77
CA VAL A 216 -16.34 8.46 -13.73
C VAL A 216 -16.04 9.51 -14.79
N ALA A 217 -17.06 10.22 -15.32
CA ALA A 217 -16.83 11.31 -16.25
C ALA A 217 -15.93 12.41 -15.66
N LYS A 218 -16.11 12.76 -14.37
CA LYS A 218 -15.25 13.71 -13.66
C LYS A 218 -13.84 13.17 -13.41
N TRP A 219 -13.72 11.87 -13.12
CA TRP A 219 -12.41 11.24 -12.97
C TRP A 219 -11.58 11.35 -14.25
N LEU A 220 -12.19 10.97 -15.37
CA LEU A 220 -11.54 11.01 -16.68
C LEU A 220 -11.25 12.45 -17.12
N GLY A 221 -12.21 13.37 -16.95
CA GLY A 221 -12.02 14.77 -17.33
C GLY A 221 -10.99 15.51 -16.46
N GLY A 222 -10.80 15.09 -15.20
CA GLY A 222 -9.80 15.65 -14.30
C GLY A 222 -8.43 14.96 -14.35
N THR A 223 -8.32 13.85 -15.10
CA THR A 223 -7.05 13.13 -15.24
C THR A 223 -6.41 13.48 -16.59
N PRO A 224 -5.26 14.17 -16.65
CA PRO A 224 -4.63 14.55 -17.92
C PRO A 224 -4.38 13.39 -18.89
N MET A 225 -4.08 12.18 -18.39
CA MET A 225 -3.94 10.99 -19.22
C MET A 225 -5.27 10.44 -19.76
N GLY A 226 -6.42 10.99 -19.37
CA GLY A 226 -7.75 10.67 -19.91
C GLY A 226 -8.28 9.26 -19.62
N ARG A 227 -7.67 8.55 -18.67
CA ARG A 227 -8.06 7.19 -18.28
C ARG A 227 -7.84 6.91 -16.80
N VAL A 228 -8.45 5.85 -16.29
CA VAL A 228 -8.07 5.27 -15.01
C VAL A 228 -6.82 4.41 -15.16
N ALA A 229 -6.05 4.26 -14.09
CA ALA A 229 -4.90 3.37 -14.07
C ALA A 229 -5.32 1.90 -13.97
N GLN A 230 -4.48 1.00 -14.45
CA GLN A 230 -4.54 -0.41 -14.10
C GLN A 230 -3.76 -0.67 -12.80
N PRO A 231 -4.15 -1.65 -11.97
CA PRO A 231 -3.50 -1.91 -10.67
C PRO A 231 -2.00 -2.20 -10.76
N ASP A 232 -1.53 -2.81 -11.84
CA ASP A 232 -0.13 -3.14 -12.08
C ASP A 232 0.74 -1.91 -12.36
N GLU A 233 0.15 -0.78 -12.78
CA GLU A 233 0.88 0.48 -12.99
C GLU A 233 1.45 1.07 -11.69
N MET A 234 1.00 0.58 -10.52
CA MET A 234 1.56 0.96 -9.21
C MET A 234 2.87 0.23 -8.89
N VAL A 235 3.13 -0.91 -9.55
CA VAL A 235 4.22 -1.84 -9.21
C VAL A 235 5.59 -1.21 -9.40
N GLY A 236 5.80 -0.48 -10.48
CA GLY A 236 7.13 0.08 -10.81
C GLY A 236 7.67 1.00 -9.71
N LEU A 237 6.82 1.88 -9.18
CA LEU A 237 7.22 2.79 -8.10
C LEU A 237 7.42 2.08 -6.77
N VAL A 238 6.57 1.08 -6.45
CA VAL A 238 6.75 0.26 -5.24
C VAL A 238 8.05 -0.54 -5.33
N LEU A 239 8.36 -1.12 -6.48
CA LEU A 239 9.61 -1.84 -6.70
C LEU A 239 10.83 -0.91 -6.53
N TYR A 240 10.77 0.32 -7.06
CA TYR A 240 11.81 1.32 -6.82
C TYR A 240 12.03 1.55 -5.32
N PHE A 241 10.98 1.84 -4.56
CA PHE A 241 11.11 2.08 -3.12
C PHE A 241 11.55 0.85 -2.32
N ALA A 242 11.15 -0.34 -2.73
CA ALA A 242 11.48 -1.60 -2.06
C ALA A 242 12.92 -2.07 -2.31
N SER A 243 13.59 -1.56 -3.35
CA SER A 243 14.87 -2.07 -3.84
C SER A 243 16.07 -1.16 -3.49
N ASP A 244 17.26 -1.64 -3.80
CA ASP A 244 18.51 -0.89 -3.64
C ASP A 244 18.69 0.23 -4.68
N ALA A 245 17.76 0.35 -5.65
CA ALA A 245 17.71 1.50 -6.56
C ALA A 245 17.34 2.81 -5.84
N SER A 246 16.77 2.73 -4.63
CA SER A 246 16.28 3.87 -3.85
C SER A 246 17.01 4.09 -2.52
N THR A 247 18.26 3.67 -2.39
CA THR A 247 19.03 3.73 -1.12
C THR A 247 19.15 5.14 -0.52
N PHE A 248 19.00 6.19 -1.32
CA PHE A 248 19.01 7.59 -0.85
C PHE A 248 17.62 8.26 -0.90
N THR A 249 16.54 7.43 -0.89
CA THR A 249 15.15 7.92 -0.95
C THR A 249 14.39 7.45 0.29
N THR A 250 14.05 8.40 1.17
CA THR A 250 13.18 8.20 2.32
C THR A 250 12.32 9.45 2.56
N GLY A 251 11.11 9.30 3.08
CA GLY A 251 10.14 10.37 3.27
C GLY A 251 9.49 10.87 1.96
N ALA A 252 9.78 10.22 0.83
CA ALA A 252 9.18 10.58 -0.44
C ALA A 252 7.70 10.22 -0.48
N VAL A 253 6.92 11.10 -1.11
CA VAL A 253 5.50 10.93 -1.38
C VAL A 253 5.30 11.19 -2.86
N LEU A 254 5.10 10.14 -3.65
CA LEU A 254 5.04 10.24 -5.11
C LEU A 254 3.67 9.80 -5.64
N SER A 255 3.09 10.63 -6.51
CA SER A 255 1.82 10.33 -7.18
C SER A 255 2.02 9.38 -8.36
N VAL A 256 1.07 8.44 -8.52
CA VAL A 256 0.86 7.61 -9.72
C VAL A 256 -0.61 7.79 -10.08
N ASP A 257 -0.94 8.95 -10.65
CA ASP A 257 -2.31 9.44 -10.75
C ASP A 257 -2.68 9.99 -12.15
N GLY A 258 -1.86 9.72 -13.15
CA GLY A 258 -2.09 10.19 -14.52
C GLY A 258 -2.07 11.71 -14.67
N GLY A 259 -1.41 12.41 -13.74
CA GLY A 259 -1.28 13.87 -13.71
C GLY A 259 -2.41 14.58 -12.96
N TYR A 260 -3.30 13.84 -12.29
CA TYR A 260 -4.47 14.44 -11.61
C TYR A 260 -4.09 15.54 -10.60
N THR A 261 -3.02 15.34 -9.84
CA THR A 261 -2.59 16.30 -8.80
C THR A 261 -1.61 17.38 -9.29
N CYS A 262 -1.32 17.44 -10.59
CA CYS A 262 -0.47 18.51 -11.13
C CYS A 262 -1.27 19.72 -11.69
N LEU A 263 -2.62 19.67 -11.63
CA LEU A 263 -3.52 20.72 -12.08
C LEU A 263 -3.96 21.61 -10.91
#